data_744cc4e9ba51c9c4e42109db2799879c
#
_entry.id   744cc4e9ba51c9c4e42109db2799879c
#
_cell.length_a   1.000
_cell.length_b   1.000
_cell.length_c   1.000
_cell.angle_alpha   90.00
_cell.angle_beta   90.00
_cell.angle_gamma   90.00
#
_symmetry.space_group_name_H-M   'P 1'
#
loop_
_entity.id
_entity.type
_entity.pdbx_description
1 polymer ?
#
loop_
_entity_poly.entity_id
_entity_poly.type
_entity_poly.pdbx_seq_one_letter_code
_entity_poly.pdbx_strand_id
1 'polypeptide(L)'
;MRRFLLAFICAIGAIGAVSTSALARQNAPQPQPAAADPLSDLFGGFGDAMTTAPRGQDGRPQAVAIPREVVSYDNKYAPGTVVISTSERRMYYVLGDGQAIRYGVGVGRPGFEWAGTRYISSKREWPDWTPPVQMLKRRPDLPRHMEGGVNNPLGARAMYLSGSLYRIHGSNEPETIGQAVSSGCIRMTNDDVIDLYNRVKVGTRVVVTR
;
A
#
# COMPACT_ATOMS: atom_id res chain seq x y z
N MET A 1 29.28 45.86 44.29
CA MET A 1 28.68 45.83 45.67
C MET A 1 27.86 44.57 45.76
N ARG A 2 28.35 43.58 46.47
CA ARG A 2 27.88 43.10 47.79
C ARG A 2 26.40 42.67 47.72
N ARG A 3 25.93 41.45 48.05
CA ARG A 3 26.33 40.44 49.03
C ARG A 3 25.41 39.21 48.88
N PHE A 4 25.95 37.99 48.99
CA PHE A 4 25.76 36.97 50.02
C PHE A 4 24.36 36.30 50.03
N LEU A 5 24.33 35.02 49.76
CA LEU A 5 24.42 33.82 50.63
C LEU A 5 23.12 33.54 51.37
N LEU A 6 22.53 32.37 51.13
CA LEU A 6 22.48 31.29 52.12
C LEU A 6 21.75 30.05 51.59
N ALA A 7 22.44 28.96 51.80
CA ALA A 7 21.95 27.58 51.61
C ALA A 7 21.00 27.20 52.75
N PHE A 8 20.03 26.33 52.45
CA PHE A 8 19.47 25.43 53.47
C PHE A 8 19.30 24.04 52.90
N ILE A 9 20.08 23.14 53.47
CA ILE A 9 20.01 21.70 53.37
C ILE A 9 18.92 21.26 54.34
N CYS A 10 17.98 20.41 53.87
CA CYS A 10 17.27 19.48 54.73
C CYS A 10 17.07 18.15 54.00
N ALA A 11 17.86 17.18 54.44
CA ALA A 11 17.64 15.76 54.19
C ALA A 11 16.69 15.21 55.26
N ILE A 12 15.85 14.25 54.92
CA ILE A 12 15.15 13.21 55.69
C ILE A 12 14.08 12.70 54.74
N GLY A 13 13.86 11.45 54.36
CA GLY A 13 14.15 10.17 54.91
C GLY A 13 13.37 9.17 54.03
N ALA A 14 13.99 8.08 53.69
CA ALA A 14 13.41 6.99 52.95
C ALA A 14 12.31 6.26 53.73
N ILE A 15 11.20 5.92 53.06
CA ILE A 15 10.44 4.70 53.41
C ILE A 15 9.97 4.09 52.10
N GLY A 16 10.43 2.88 51.83
CA GLY A 16 10.05 2.08 50.70
C GLY A 16 8.59 1.60 50.78
N ALA A 17 7.90 1.70 49.66
CA ALA A 17 6.69 0.92 49.42
C ALA A 17 6.98 -0.03 48.28
N VAL A 18 7.25 -1.27 48.61
CA VAL A 18 7.30 -2.40 47.65
C VAL A 18 5.86 -2.68 47.20
N SER A 19 5.52 -2.24 46.01
CA SER A 19 4.23 -2.55 45.39
C SER A 19 4.27 -3.95 44.82
N THR A 20 3.69 -4.89 45.51
CA THR A 20 3.31 -6.23 45.05
C THR A 20 2.19 -6.15 44.04
N SER A 21 2.49 -6.08 42.76
CA SER A 21 1.50 -6.13 41.64
C SER A 21 2.00 -7.05 40.52
N ALA A 22 2.47 -8.25 40.85
CA ALA A 22 3.00 -9.20 39.86
C ALA A 22 2.33 -10.58 39.93
N LEU A 23 1.01 -10.67 40.26
CA LEU A 23 0.32 -11.96 40.37
C LEU A 23 -1.12 -11.98 39.78
N ALA A 24 -1.46 -11.13 38.81
CA ALA A 24 -2.78 -11.11 38.21
C ALA A 24 -2.80 -11.26 36.67
N ARG A 25 -1.82 -11.99 36.08
CA ARG A 25 -1.79 -12.21 34.61
C ARG A 25 -1.71 -13.68 34.19
N GLN A 26 -2.17 -14.64 34.98
CA GLN A 26 -2.04 -16.07 34.66
C GLN A 26 -3.37 -16.82 34.44
N ASN A 27 -4.51 -16.17 34.27
CA ASN A 27 -5.77 -16.87 33.99
C ASN A 27 -6.58 -16.19 32.86
N ALA A 28 -5.95 -15.90 31.71
CA ALA A 28 -6.70 -15.66 30.48
C ALA A 28 -6.99 -17.04 29.84
N PRO A 29 -8.25 -17.34 29.45
CA PRO A 29 -8.56 -18.59 28.76
C PRO A 29 -7.77 -18.65 27.45
N GLN A 30 -6.97 -19.69 27.27
CA GLN A 30 -6.33 -19.99 26.00
C GLN A 30 -7.44 -20.31 24.97
N PRO A 31 -7.39 -19.76 23.75
CA PRO A 31 -8.30 -20.18 22.70
C PRO A 31 -8.09 -21.67 22.43
N GLN A 32 -9.12 -22.47 22.61
CA GLN A 32 -9.11 -23.88 22.25
C GLN A 32 -8.92 -23.99 20.73
N PRO A 33 -8.09 -24.92 20.24
CA PRO A 33 -8.03 -25.23 18.83
C PRO A 33 -9.42 -25.68 18.38
N ALA A 34 -9.92 -25.07 17.30
CA ALA A 34 -11.17 -25.47 16.67
C ALA A 34 -11.10 -26.96 16.33
N ALA A 35 -12.17 -27.68 16.67
CA ALA A 35 -12.32 -29.09 16.36
C ALA A 35 -12.06 -29.32 14.86
N ALA A 36 -11.24 -30.31 14.55
CA ALA A 36 -10.95 -30.70 13.20
C ALA A 36 -12.25 -31.09 12.47
N ASP A 37 -12.48 -30.46 11.32
CA ASP A 37 -13.61 -30.72 10.45
C ASP A 37 -13.45 -32.15 9.85
N PRO A 38 -14.38 -33.08 10.03
CA PRO A 38 -14.23 -34.47 9.54
C PRO A 38 -14.19 -34.60 8.01
N LEU A 39 -14.36 -33.50 7.27
CA LEU A 39 -14.23 -33.47 5.80
C LEU A 39 -12.80 -33.20 5.31
N SER A 40 -11.86 -32.82 6.18
CA SER A 40 -10.47 -32.54 5.78
C SER A 40 -9.69 -33.79 5.36
N ASP A 41 -10.11 -34.98 5.85
CA ASP A 41 -9.44 -36.25 5.52
C ASP A 41 -9.85 -36.84 4.17
N LEU A 42 -10.92 -36.34 3.53
CA LEU A 42 -11.38 -36.86 2.24
C LEU A 42 -10.68 -36.20 1.03
N PHE A 43 -9.98 -35.09 1.24
CA PHE A 43 -9.25 -34.32 0.22
C PHE A 43 -7.74 -34.23 0.49
N GLY A 44 -7.22 -35.08 1.35
CA GLY A 44 -5.80 -35.13 1.74
C GLY A 44 -4.90 -35.64 0.63
N GLY A 45 -4.64 -34.85 -0.40
CA GLY A 45 -3.70 -35.25 -1.46
C GLY A 45 -3.31 -34.11 -2.42
N PHE A 46 -3.98 -32.98 -2.41
CA PHE A 46 -3.71 -31.86 -3.33
C PHE A 46 -3.35 -30.53 -2.63
N GLY A 47 -3.11 -30.53 -1.32
CA GLY A 47 -3.01 -29.34 -0.49
C GLY A 47 -1.63 -28.74 -0.30
N ASP A 48 -0.53 -29.43 -0.58
CA ASP A 48 0.80 -29.01 -0.13
C ASP A 48 1.59 -28.13 -1.11
N ALA A 49 1.06 -27.81 -2.28
CA ALA A 49 1.75 -26.98 -3.27
C ALA A 49 1.31 -25.49 -3.27
N MET A 50 0.34 -25.08 -2.46
CA MET A 50 -0.21 -23.71 -2.47
C MET A 50 -0.03 -22.87 -1.21
N THR A 51 0.74 -23.30 -0.21
CA THR A 51 0.78 -22.62 1.10
C THR A 51 2.17 -22.14 1.55
N THR A 52 2.99 -21.62 0.66
CA THR A 52 4.26 -20.95 1.06
C THR A 52 4.23 -19.43 0.95
N ALA A 53 3.07 -18.80 0.75
CA ALA A 53 2.97 -17.36 0.85
C ALA A 53 3.10 -16.93 2.33
N PRO A 54 4.03 -16.02 2.67
CA PRO A 54 4.14 -15.50 4.03
C PRO A 54 2.81 -14.89 4.45
N ARG A 55 2.35 -15.21 5.66
CA ARG A 55 1.13 -14.64 6.24
C ARG A 55 1.49 -13.52 7.20
N GLY A 56 0.75 -12.42 7.14
CA GLY A 56 0.84 -11.34 8.11
C GLY A 56 0.42 -11.80 9.52
N GLN A 57 0.72 -11.00 10.52
CA GLN A 57 0.31 -11.26 11.91
C GLN A 57 -1.21 -11.34 12.09
N ASP A 58 -1.98 -10.86 11.12
CA ASP A 58 -3.44 -10.92 11.04
C ASP A 58 -3.96 -12.17 10.29
N GLY A 59 -3.08 -13.11 9.94
CA GLY A 59 -3.41 -14.35 9.22
C GLY A 59 -3.75 -14.16 7.74
N ARG A 60 -3.73 -12.94 7.21
CA ARG A 60 -3.96 -12.66 5.78
C ARG A 60 -2.73 -13.04 4.96
N PRO A 61 -2.91 -13.53 3.72
CA PRO A 61 -1.78 -13.71 2.82
C PRO A 61 -1.04 -12.38 2.66
N GLN A 62 0.22 -12.32 3.10
CA GLN A 62 1.05 -11.18 2.73
C GLN A 62 1.29 -11.26 1.23
N ALA A 63 0.94 -10.19 0.51
CA ALA A 63 1.40 -10.04 -0.85
C ALA A 63 2.93 -10.07 -0.79
N VAL A 64 3.54 -10.98 -1.56
CA VAL A 64 4.97 -10.91 -1.82
C VAL A 64 5.19 -9.55 -2.48
N ALA A 65 5.78 -8.62 -1.74
CA ALA A 65 6.06 -7.29 -2.25
C ALA A 65 6.91 -7.49 -3.51
N ILE A 66 6.38 -7.03 -4.65
CA ILE A 66 7.13 -7.05 -5.90
C ILE A 66 8.19 -5.97 -5.74
N PRO A 67 9.49 -6.31 -5.64
CA PRO A 67 10.51 -5.35 -5.33
C PRO A 67 10.65 -4.33 -6.46
N ARG A 68 10.80 -3.07 -6.07
CA ARG A 68 11.23 -2.01 -6.98
C ARG A 68 12.71 -2.24 -7.32
N GLU A 69 13.04 -2.26 -8.61
CA GLU A 69 14.42 -2.50 -9.06
C GLU A 69 14.71 -1.77 -10.37
N VAL A 70 15.99 -1.49 -10.62
CA VAL A 70 16.48 -1.01 -11.91
C VAL A 70 16.69 -2.21 -12.81
N VAL A 71 16.09 -2.16 -14.00
CA VAL A 71 16.16 -3.25 -14.99
C VAL A 71 16.61 -2.71 -16.34
N SER A 72 17.17 -3.60 -17.17
CA SER A 72 17.37 -3.31 -18.59
C SER A 72 16.02 -3.07 -19.27
N TYR A 73 15.91 -2.03 -20.07
CA TYR A 73 14.66 -1.65 -20.72
C TYR A 73 14.90 -1.15 -22.14
N ASP A 74 14.14 -1.65 -23.10
CA ASP A 74 14.23 -1.22 -24.50
C ASP A 74 13.86 0.27 -24.64
N ASN A 75 14.71 1.03 -25.35
CA ASN A 75 14.61 2.48 -25.51
C ASN A 75 13.50 2.96 -26.46
N LYS A 76 12.35 2.29 -26.50
CA LYS A 76 11.18 2.73 -27.30
C LYS A 76 10.60 4.05 -26.85
N TYR A 77 10.85 4.45 -25.59
CA TYR A 77 10.25 5.62 -24.98
C TYR A 77 11.34 6.55 -24.42
N ALA A 78 11.11 7.85 -24.56
CA ALA A 78 12.04 8.85 -24.03
C ALA A 78 12.16 8.77 -22.50
N PRO A 79 13.34 9.11 -21.93
CA PRO A 79 13.52 9.23 -20.49
C PRO A 79 12.44 10.09 -19.83
N GLY A 80 12.02 9.71 -18.62
CA GLY A 80 10.93 10.35 -17.90
C GLY A 80 9.52 9.87 -18.29
N THR A 81 9.39 8.98 -19.29
CA THR A 81 8.11 8.34 -19.63
C THR A 81 7.78 7.26 -18.61
N VAL A 82 6.51 7.18 -18.21
CA VAL A 82 5.96 6.06 -17.44
C VAL A 82 5.29 5.09 -18.41
N VAL A 83 5.70 3.83 -18.41
CA VAL A 83 5.11 2.77 -19.24
C VAL A 83 4.48 1.72 -18.32
N ILE A 84 3.23 1.36 -18.56
CA ILE A 84 2.48 0.40 -17.75
C ILE A 84 2.06 -0.76 -18.64
N SER A 85 2.57 -1.96 -18.35
CA SER A 85 2.12 -3.21 -18.95
C SER A 85 1.05 -3.82 -18.06
N THR A 86 -0.21 -3.85 -18.54
CA THR A 86 -1.31 -4.41 -17.76
C THR A 86 -1.26 -5.93 -17.73
N SER A 87 -0.76 -6.58 -18.79
CA SER A 87 -0.55 -8.03 -18.83
C SER A 87 0.52 -8.50 -17.84
N GLU A 88 1.64 -7.78 -17.76
CA GLU A 88 2.71 -8.09 -16.81
C GLU A 88 2.40 -7.63 -15.37
N ARG A 89 1.45 -6.69 -15.22
CA ARG A 89 1.17 -5.98 -13.96
C ARG A 89 2.42 -5.30 -13.41
N ARG A 90 3.12 -4.62 -14.32
CA ARG A 90 4.36 -3.88 -14.05
C ARG A 90 4.28 -2.48 -14.61
N MET A 91 4.99 -1.59 -13.96
CA MET A 91 5.20 -0.22 -14.42
C MET A 91 6.70 0.03 -14.55
N TYR A 92 7.07 0.77 -15.57
CA TYR A 92 8.44 1.14 -15.87
C TYR A 92 8.56 2.66 -15.95
N TYR A 93 9.39 3.23 -15.12
CA TYR A 93 9.82 4.62 -15.26
C TYR A 93 11.14 4.65 -16.03
N VAL A 94 11.11 5.16 -17.25
CA VAL A 94 12.24 5.14 -18.16
C VAL A 94 13.32 6.10 -17.69
N LEU A 95 14.54 5.61 -17.43
CA LEU A 95 15.67 6.41 -16.98
C LEU A 95 16.50 6.96 -18.14
N GLY A 96 16.59 6.23 -19.23
CA GLY A 96 17.55 6.41 -20.32
C GLY A 96 18.60 5.30 -20.29
N ASP A 97 19.56 5.35 -21.22
CA ASP A 97 20.70 4.42 -21.32
C ASP A 97 20.31 2.94 -21.25
N GLY A 98 19.15 2.59 -21.81
CA GLY A 98 18.64 1.22 -21.80
C GLY A 98 18.15 0.73 -20.44
N GLN A 99 17.77 1.63 -19.53
CA GLN A 99 17.34 1.29 -18.18
C GLN A 99 15.98 1.88 -17.82
N ALA A 100 15.27 1.21 -16.91
CA ALA A 100 14.07 1.73 -16.25
C ALA A 100 14.00 1.24 -14.81
N ILE A 101 13.28 1.99 -13.98
CA ILE A 101 12.84 1.52 -12.67
C ILE A 101 11.55 0.74 -12.87
N ARG A 102 11.55 -0.52 -12.47
CA ARG A 102 10.39 -1.41 -12.51
C ARG A 102 9.68 -1.43 -11.17
N TYR A 103 8.34 -1.27 -11.18
CA TYR A 103 7.46 -1.34 -10.02
C TYR A 103 6.41 -2.43 -10.22
N GLY A 104 5.95 -3.02 -9.13
CA GLY A 104 4.73 -3.82 -9.12
C GLY A 104 3.50 -2.93 -9.12
N VAL A 105 2.46 -3.28 -9.90
CA VAL A 105 1.20 -2.53 -9.91
C VAL A 105 -0.02 -3.42 -9.88
N GLY A 106 -1.09 -2.96 -9.20
CA GLY A 106 -2.44 -3.47 -9.39
C GLY A 106 -3.11 -2.75 -10.56
N VAL A 107 -3.84 -3.48 -11.39
CA VAL A 107 -4.45 -2.98 -12.62
C VAL A 107 -5.97 -3.21 -12.67
N GLY A 108 -6.63 -2.73 -13.71
CA GLY A 108 -8.05 -2.97 -13.96
C GLY A 108 -8.38 -4.45 -14.05
N ARG A 109 -9.46 -4.87 -13.34
CA ARG A 109 -10.02 -6.22 -13.49
C ARG A 109 -10.62 -6.41 -14.88
N PRO A 110 -10.92 -7.65 -15.32
CA PRO A 110 -11.55 -7.92 -16.61
C PRO A 110 -12.75 -7.01 -16.89
N GLY A 111 -12.77 -6.38 -18.07
CA GLY A 111 -13.76 -5.39 -18.50
C GLY A 111 -13.49 -3.94 -18.03
N PHE A 112 -12.41 -3.71 -17.28
CA PHE A 112 -11.94 -2.38 -16.88
C PHE A 112 -10.51 -2.09 -17.32
N GLU A 113 -9.98 -2.94 -18.22
CA GLU A 113 -8.69 -2.71 -18.83
C GLU A 113 -8.79 -1.59 -19.89
N TRP A 114 -7.73 -0.83 -19.98
CA TRP A 114 -7.57 0.17 -21.03
C TRP A 114 -6.12 0.24 -21.48
N ALA A 115 -5.92 0.76 -22.68
CA ALA A 115 -4.59 1.03 -23.24
C ALA A 115 -4.60 2.41 -23.91
N GLY A 116 -3.41 2.93 -24.16
CA GLY A 116 -3.22 4.21 -24.82
C GLY A 116 -2.33 5.17 -24.06
N THR A 117 -2.18 6.37 -24.58
CA THR A 117 -1.33 7.42 -24.00
C THR A 117 -2.16 8.44 -23.24
N ARG A 118 -1.69 8.82 -22.06
CA ARG A 118 -2.20 9.90 -21.21
C ARG A 118 -1.04 10.74 -20.69
N TYR A 119 -1.37 11.82 -20.01
CA TYR A 119 -0.41 12.68 -19.35
C TYR A 119 -0.84 12.91 -17.91
N ILE A 120 0.12 13.07 -17.00
CA ILE A 120 -0.21 13.46 -15.62
C ILE A 120 -0.75 14.88 -15.66
N SER A 121 -2.01 15.07 -15.29
CA SER A 121 -2.70 16.36 -15.28
C SER A 121 -2.61 17.07 -13.94
N SER A 122 -2.54 16.32 -12.85
CA SER A 122 -2.33 16.86 -11.50
C SER A 122 -1.75 15.80 -10.57
N LYS A 123 -1.19 16.27 -9.45
CA LYS A 123 -0.56 15.44 -8.41
C LYS A 123 -1.08 15.89 -7.06
N ARG A 124 -1.35 14.94 -6.15
CA ARG A 124 -1.83 15.20 -4.79
C ARG A 124 -1.13 14.30 -3.80
N GLU A 125 -0.80 14.85 -2.64
CA GLU A 125 -0.36 14.13 -1.45
C GLU A 125 -1.57 13.87 -0.57
N TRP A 126 -1.67 12.67 -0.02
CA TRP A 126 -2.78 12.24 0.83
C TRP A 126 -4.14 12.74 0.33
N PRO A 127 -4.52 12.35 -0.92
CA PRO A 127 -5.71 12.89 -1.56
C PRO A 127 -6.99 12.41 -0.88
N ASP A 128 -7.98 13.28 -0.85
CA ASP A 128 -9.35 12.88 -0.52
C ASP A 128 -9.89 11.93 -1.60
N TRP A 129 -10.74 11.03 -1.17
CA TRP A 129 -11.41 10.09 -2.06
C TRP A 129 -12.92 10.30 -2.05
N THR A 130 -13.46 10.53 -3.23
CA THR A 130 -14.89 10.53 -3.51
C THR A 130 -15.16 9.42 -4.51
N PRO A 131 -15.92 8.37 -4.12
CA PRO A 131 -16.27 7.29 -5.04
C PRO A 131 -17.04 7.81 -6.24
N PRO A 132 -16.73 7.36 -7.48
CA PRO A 132 -17.57 7.67 -8.63
C PRO A 132 -19.01 7.19 -8.44
N VAL A 133 -19.98 7.93 -9.03
CA VAL A 133 -21.41 7.60 -8.90
C VAL A 133 -21.71 6.15 -9.31
N GLN A 134 -21.06 5.65 -10.36
CA GLN A 134 -21.22 4.26 -10.81
C GLN A 134 -20.70 3.25 -9.78
N MET A 135 -19.70 3.61 -8.98
CA MET A 135 -19.20 2.77 -7.89
C MET A 135 -20.21 2.76 -6.74
N LEU A 136 -20.74 3.90 -6.34
CA LEU A 136 -21.77 4.00 -5.31
C LEU A 136 -23.06 3.25 -5.68
N LYS A 137 -23.42 3.21 -6.98
CA LYS A 137 -24.55 2.38 -7.44
C LYS A 137 -24.32 0.89 -7.24
N ARG A 138 -23.08 0.40 -7.38
CA ARG A 138 -22.72 -1.01 -7.18
C ARG A 138 -22.44 -1.36 -5.70
N ARG A 139 -21.97 -0.37 -4.95
CA ARG A 139 -21.53 -0.49 -3.55
C ARG A 139 -22.11 0.70 -2.77
N PRO A 140 -23.40 0.68 -2.42
CA PRO A 140 -24.06 1.76 -1.70
C PRO A 140 -23.59 1.88 -0.24
N ASP A 141 -22.89 0.87 0.25
CA ASP A 141 -22.24 0.80 1.57
C ASP A 141 -20.99 1.68 1.68
N LEU A 142 -20.42 2.13 0.55
CA LEU A 142 -19.23 2.96 0.57
C LEU A 142 -19.55 4.39 1.07
N PRO A 143 -18.62 5.01 1.81
CA PRO A 143 -18.75 6.41 2.21
C PRO A 143 -18.80 7.31 0.97
N ARG A 144 -19.55 8.40 1.04
CA ARG A 144 -19.64 9.36 -0.07
C ARG A 144 -18.37 10.20 -0.23
N HIS A 145 -17.58 10.29 0.82
CA HIS A 145 -16.31 11.01 0.88
C HIS A 145 -15.43 10.42 1.97
N MET A 146 -14.12 10.37 1.73
CA MET A 146 -13.10 10.03 2.72
C MET A 146 -11.97 11.06 2.62
N GLU A 147 -11.60 11.62 3.74
CA GLU A 147 -10.41 12.48 3.85
C GLU A 147 -9.13 11.67 3.57
N GLY A 148 -8.07 12.37 3.17
CA GLY A 148 -6.75 11.76 2.97
C GLY A 148 -6.21 11.14 4.26
N GLY A 149 -5.57 9.97 4.16
CA GLY A 149 -5.03 9.26 5.33
C GLY A 149 -4.74 7.80 5.04
N VAL A 150 -4.22 7.10 6.06
CA VAL A 150 -3.75 5.70 5.94
C VAL A 150 -4.84 4.71 5.56
N ASN A 151 -6.09 5.01 5.91
CA ASN A 151 -7.26 4.17 5.59
C ASN A 151 -7.90 4.53 4.24
N ASN A 152 -7.42 5.59 3.58
CA ASN A 152 -7.97 6.03 2.30
C ASN A 152 -7.48 5.12 1.17
N PRO A 153 -8.36 4.61 0.29
CA PRO A 153 -7.99 3.69 -0.78
C PRO A 153 -7.04 4.29 -1.84
N LEU A 154 -6.88 5.62 -1.87
CA LEU A 154 -5.90 6.27 -2.76
C LEU A 154 -4.48 6.31 -2.15
N GLY A 155 -4.32 5.96 -0.88
CA GLY A 155 -3.03 5.92 -0.22
C GLY A 155 -2.33 7.27 -0.13
N ALA A 156 -0.99 7.22 -0.04
CA ALA A 156 -0.16 8.38 0.26
C ALA A 156 -0.09 9.42 -0.87
N ARG A 157 -0.24 9.02 -2.14
CA ARG A 157 -0.09 9.90 -3.32
C ARG A 157 -1.07 9.49 -4.42
N ALA A 158 -1.51 10.47 -5.20
CA ALA A 158 -2.22 10.22 -6.45
C ALA A 158 -1.74 11.15 -7.57
N MET A 159 -1.63 10.58 -8.77
CA MET A 159 -1.33 11.24 -10.04
C MET A 159 -2.50 11.02 -10.98
N TYR A 160 -3.19 12.09 -11.33
CA TYR A 160 -4.40 12.05 -12.16
C TYR A 160 -4.02 12.06 -13.63
N LEU A 161 -4.71 11.27 -14.45
CA LEU A 161 -4.42 11.11 -15.87
C LEU A 161 -5.38 11.93 -16.72
N SER A 162 -4.84 12.69 -17.66
CA SER A 162 -5.58 13.63 -18.52
C SER A 162 -6.71 12.95 -19.29
N GLY A 163 -7.85 13.64 -19.44
CA GLY A 163 -8.99 13.16 -20.24
C GLY A 163 -9.64 11.88 -19.73
N SER A 164 -9.48 11.55 -18.44
CA SER A 164 -10.03 10.33 -17.84
C SER A 164 -10.30 10.49 -16.34
N LEU A 165 -10.97 9.49 -15.75
CA LEU A 165 -11.09 9.35 -14.30
C LEU A 165 -9.99 8.46 -13.70
N TYR A 166 -9.04 8.00 -14.52
CA TYR A 166 -7.99 7.10 -14.07
C TYR A 166 -6.87 7.84 -13.33
N ARG A 167 -6.26 7.11 -12.41
CA ARG A 167 -5.18 7.61 -11.56
C ARG A 167 -4.10 6.53 -11.43
N ILE A 168 -2.87 6.97 -11.19
CA ILE A 168 -1.83 6.16 -10.55
C ILE A 168 -1.83 6.58 -9.09
N HIS A 169 -2.00 5.66 -8.15
CA HIS A 169 -2.14 6.02 -6.73
C HIS A 169 -1.61 4.94 -5.79
N GLY A 170 -1.38 5.29 -4.54
CA GLY A 170 -1.05 4.36 -3.48
C GLY A 170 -2.23 3.44 -3.13
N SER A 171 -2.11 2.70 -2.04
CA SER A 171 -3.18 1.81 -1.59
C SER A 171 -3.11 1.59 -0.09
N ASN A 172 -4.27 1.43 0.54
CA ASN A 172 -4.42 0.86 1.88
C ASN A 172 -4.55 -0.67 1.84
N GLU A 173 -4.51 -1.28 0.64
CA GLU A 173 -4.60 -2.72 0.38
C GLU A 173 -3.35 -3.17 -0.40
N PRO A 174 -2.13 -3.20 0.21
CA PRO A 174 -0.89 -3.51 -0.49
C PRO A 174 -0.86 -4.91 -1.09
N GLU A 175 -1.66 -5.85 -0.56
CA GLU A 175 -1.83 -7.20 -1.09
C GLU A 175 -2.46 -7.25 -2.50
N THR A 176 -3.09 -6.15 -2.92
CA THR A 176 -3.68 -6.05 -4.28
C THR A 176 -2.68 -5.69 -5.37
N ILE A 177 -1.43 -5.38 -4.99
CA ILE A 177 -0.37 -5.10 -5.96
C ILE A 177 0.04 -6.39 -6.67
N GLY A 178 0.16 -6.33 -7.99
CA GLY A 178 0.35 -7.52 -8.83
C GLY A 178 -0.96 -8.20 -9.22
N GLN A 179 -2.12 -7.67 -8.84
CA GLN A 179 -3.42 -8.24 -9.16
C GLN A 179 -4.25 -7.34 -10.10
N ALA A 180 -5.24 -7.94 -10.79
CA ALA A 180 -6.19 -7.26 -11.64
C ALA A 180 -7.53 -7.09 -10.90
N VAL A 181 -7.64 -6.06 -10.05
CA VAL A 181 -8.79 -5.89 -9.13
C VAL A 181 -9.43 -4.51 -9.19
N SER A 182 -8.78 -3.51 -9.79
CA SER A 182 -9.27 -2.13 -9.80
C SER A 182 -10.39 -1.90 -10.83
N SER A 183 -10.98 -0.72 -10.80
CA SER A 183 -11.91 -0.24 -11.84
C SER A 183 -11.19 0.61 -12.90
N GLY A 184 -9.93 0.26 -13.24
CA GLY A 184 -9.12 0.90 -14.27
C GLY A 184 -8.00 1.81 -13.74
N CYS A 185 -8.02 2.20 -12.47
CA CYS A 185 -6.89 2.89 -11.85
C CYS A 185 -5.69 1.95 -11.65
N ILE A 186 -4.49 2.52 -11.59
CA ILE A 186 -3.25 1.80 -11.37
C ILE A 186 -2.86 1.97 -9.91
N ARG A 187 -2.83 0.86 -9.16
CA ARG A 187 -2.49 0.82 -7.74
C ARG A 187 -1.00 0.54 -7.55
N MET A 188 -0.40 1.16 -6.57
CA MET A 188 0.98 0.93 -6.14
C MET A 188 1.02 0.75 -4.61
N THR A 189 2.11 0.21 -4.09
CA THR A 189 2.39 0.37 -2.65
C THR A 189 2.59 1.85 -2.32
N ASN A 190 2.41 2.24 -1.05
CA ASN A 190 2.62 3.63 -0.66
C ASN A 190 4.09 4.06 -0.86
N ASP A 191 5.05 3.19 -0.59
CA ASP A 191 6.47 3.48 -0.78
C ASP A 191 6.82 3.69 -2.26
N ASP A 192 6.27 2.87 -3.15
CA ASP A 192 6.51 2.97 -4.58
C ASP A 192 5.84 4.18 -5.21
N VAL A 193 4.61 4.50 -4.78
CA VAL A 193 3.93 5.68 -5.31
C VAL A 193 4.59 6.98 -4.85
N ILE A 194 5.16 7.01 -3.65
CA ILE A 194 5.96 8.16 -3.16
C ILE A 194 7.21 8.32 -4.00
N ASP A 195 7.95 7.24 -4.28
CA ASP A 195 9.14 7.28 -5.12
C ASP A 195 8.80 7.76 -6.54
N LEU A 196 7.79 7.18 -7.19
CA LEU A 196 7.35 7.60 -8.52
C LEU A 196 6.88 9.06 -8.53
N TYR A 197 6.09 9.46 -7.53
CA TYR A 197 5.59 10.83 -7.38
C TYR A 197 6.71 11.86 -7.37
N ASN A 198 7.82 11.57 -6.69
CA ASN A 198 8.98 12.48 -6.62
C ASN A 198 9.75 12.58 -7.95
N ARG A 199 9.65 11.55 -8.81
CA ARG A 199 10.32 11.50 -10.12
C ARG A 199 9.55 12.19 -11.24
N VAL A 200 8.21 12.11 -11.19
CA VAL A 200 7.35 12.60 -12.27
C VAL A 200 6.85 14.01 -12.00
N LYS A 201 6.49 14.73 -13.06
CA LYS A 201 5.89 16.08 -13.02
C LYS A 201 4.55 16.10 -13.77
N VAL A 202 3.77 17.15 -13.56
CA VAL A 202 2.61 17.45 -14.42
C VAL A 202 3.09 17.58 -15.86
N GLY A 203 2.39 16.95 -16.79
CA GLY A 203 2.80 16.81 -18.18
C GLY A 203 3.62 15.54 -18.48
N THR A 204 4.06 14.77 -17.48
CA THR A 204 4.72 13.47 -17.72
C THR A 204 3.84 12.56 -18.56
N ARG A 205 4.43 11.97 -19.62
CA ARG A 205 3.77 11.01 -20.50
C ARG A 205 3.60 9.67 -19.81
N VAL A 206 2.40 9.12 -19.90
CA VAL A 206 2.03 7.79 -19.39
C VAL A 206 1.49 6.96 -20.53
N VAL A 207 2.13 5.84 -20.82
CA VAL A 207 1.74 4.90 -21.87
C VAL A 207 1.27 3.62 -21.21
N VAL A 208 0.04 3.18 -21.52
CA VAL A 208 -0.51 1.92 -21.02
C VAL A 208 -0.62 0.95 -22.18
N THR A 209 -0.04 -0.23 -22.02
CA THR A 209 -0.05 -1.34 -22.98
C THR A 209 -0.76 -2.53 -22.38
N ARG A 210 -1.19 -3.45 -23.23
CA ARG A 210 -1.77 -4.75 -22.86
C ARG A 210 -0.72 -5.83 -22.89
#